data_1b8149ce6ab255dfa15a1cfcf9dec2d0
#
_entry.id   1b8149ce6ab255dfa15a1cfcf9dec2d0
#
_cell.length_a   1.000
_cell.length_b   1.000
_cell.length_c   1.000
_cell.angle_alpha   90.00
_cell.angle_beta   90.00
_cell.angle_gamma   90.00
#
_symmetry.space_group_name_H-M   'P 1'
#
loop_
_entity.id
_entity.type
_entity.pdbx_description
1 polymer ?
#
loop_
_entity_poly.entity_id
_entity_poly.type
_entity_poly.pdbx_seq_one_letter_code
_entity_poly.pdbx_strand_id
1 'polypeptide(L)'
;MVLSNPAYRRLFTAQVVALTGTGLATVALGLLAYDIAGDDAAAVLGTALAIKMIAYVGVAPVAGAIAARLPRKTLLVTLDAVRAAIAVMLPWVDQVWQVYLLIFLLQASSAAFTPTFQATIPDILTDERDYTRALSLSRMAYDLENLLSPLLAAAALAVVGYDFLFVGTAIGFAASGFLVVSALLPTTRARPSSRGLRATTLGLRIYLATPRLRGYLAAHLAVAAAGSMVLVNTVVYVRDVLGRDDTAVAFALAANGLGSLLAALTVPRLLERFPDRTVMLRGATVLAVALFLGVPSTALLGAERWPVLLILWAAVGAGTSLILTPGGRLLRRSAHRADLPAVFAADFSLSHACWLLCYPFAGWLATHAGMTTALGVLGALTVTATAAATRLWTAHDPESVEHDHDLDADHEHLHDATHARGRWRHAHTYKIDDLHTRWPA
;
A
#
# COMPACT_ATOMS: atom_id res chain seq x y z
N MET A 1 11.82 -21.28 -15.32
CA MET A 1 11.23 -19.92 -15.16
C MET A 1 9.85 -20.08 -14.54
N VAL A 2 9.46 -19.27 -13.55
CA VAL A 2 8.17 -19.42 -12.83
C VAL A 2 6.96 -19.34 -13.78
N LEU A 3 7.02 -18.47 -14.79
CA LEU A 3 5.96 -18.30 -15.79
C LEU A 3 5.89 -19.43 -16.83
N SER A 4 6.82 -20.40 -16.84
CA SER A 4 6.69 -21.60 -17.67
C SER A 4 5.65 -22.59 -17.13
N ASN A 5 5.35 -22.51 -15.81
CA ASN A 5 4.23 -23.28 -15.24
C ASN A 5 2.89 -22.69 -15.73
N PRO A 6 2.08 -23.47 -16.49
CA PRO A 6 0.86 -22.94 -17.11
C PRO A 6 -0.22 -22.56 -16.08
N ALA A 7 -0.30 -23.27 -14.94
CA ALA A 7 -1.25 -22.96 -13.88
C ALA A 7 -0.89 -21.64 -13.18
N TYR A 8 0.39 -21.45 -12.83
CA TYR A 8 0.86 -20.19 -12.23
C TYR A 8 0.73 -19.03 -13.20
N ARG A 9 1.10 -19.21 -14.48
CA ARG A 9 0.98 -18.17 -15.51
C ARG A 9 -0.45 -17.64 -15.63
N ARG A 10 -1.46 -18.56 -15.70
CA ARG A 10 -2.88 -18.16 -15.75
C ARG A 10 -3.30 -17.42 -14.47
N LEU A 11 -2.89 -17.90 -13.31
CA LEU A 11 -3.19 -17.29 -12.02
C LEU A 11 -2.55 -15.90 -11.91
N PHE A 12 -1.30 -15.74 -12.31
CA PHE A 12 -0.61 -14.45 -12.32
C PHE A 12 -1.22 -13.46 -13.31
N THR A 13 -1.58 -13.91 -14.51
CA THR A 13 -2.29 -13.06 -15.49
C THR A 13 -3.65 -12.63 -14.95
N ALA A 14 -4.39 -13.51 -14.26
CA ALA A 14 -5.63 -13.17 -13.59
C ALA A 14 -5.43 -12.05 -12.56
N GLN A 15 -4.37 -12.14 -11.74
CA GLN A 15 -4.01 -11.09 -10.78
C GLN A 15 -3.73 -9.75 -11.45
N VAL A 16 -2.91 -9.74 -12.50
CA VAL A 16 -2.55 -8.50 -13.22
C VAL A 16 -3.79 -7.84 -13.82
N VAL A 17 -4.66 -8.62 -14.47
CA VAL A 17 -5.90 -8.12 -15.07
C VAL A 17 -6.87 -7.59 -14.01
N ALA A 18 -7.03 -8.29 -12.89
CA ALA A 18 -7.86 -7.84 -11.78
C ALA A 18 -7.33 -6.55 -11.15
N LEU A 19 -6.01 -6.43 -10.96
CA LEU A 19 -5.37 -5.22 -10.44
C LEU A 19 -5.58 -4.03 -11.38
N THR A 20 -5.42 -4.21 -12.69
CA THR A 20 -5.71 -3.16 -13.68
C THR A 20 -7.15 -2.67 -13.56
N GLY A 21 -8.13 -3.59 -13.42
CA GLY A 21 -9.52 -3.23 -13.18
C GLY A 21 -9.71 -2.45 -11.88
N THR A 22 -9.04 -2.84 -10.80
CA THR A 22 -9.09 -2.13 -9.50
C THR A 22 -8.57 -0.70 -9.62
N GLY A 23 -7.49 -0.50 -10.37
CA GLY A 23 -6.93 0.83 -10.59
C GLY A 23 -7.84 1.74 -11.42
N LEU A 24 -8.47 1.22 -12.48
CA LEU A 24 -9.48 1.97 -13.24
C LEU A 24 -10.66 2.38 -12.35
N ALA A 25 -11.15 1.46 -11.49
CA ALA A 25 -12.24 1.76 -10.55
C ALA A 25 -11.86 2.87 -9.56
N THR A 26 -10.60 2.97 -9.17
CA THR A 26 -10.14 4.01 -8.23
C THR A 26 -10.28 5.41 -8.83
N VAL A 27 -9.94 5.59 -10.11
CA VAL A 27 -10.10 6.86 -10.82
C VAL A 27 -11.59 7.16 -11.06
N ALA A 28 -12.34 6.17 -11.56
CA ALA A 28 -13.77 6.32 -11.82
C ALA A 28 -14.57 6.65 -10.56
N LEU A 29 -14.19 6.09 -9.40
CA LEU A 29 -14.83 6.37 -8.12
C LEU A 29 -14.66 7.84 -7.71
N GLY A 30 -13.49 8.42 -7.97
CA GLY A 30 -13.24 9.83 -7.69
C GLY A 30 -14.16 10.75 -8.51
N LEU A 31 -14.35 10.44 -9.80
CA LEU A 31 -15.23 11.19 -10.69
C LEU A 31 -16.71 10.97 -10.34
N LEU A 32 -17.11 9.74 -10.04
CA LEU A 32 -18.47 9.43 -9.58
C LEU A 32 -18.82 10.17 -8.26
N ALA A 33 -17.88 10.20 -7.31
CA ALA A 33 -18.08 10.92 -6.05
C ALA A 33 -18.26 12.42 -6.30
N TYR A 34 -17.54 12.98 -7.27
CA TYR A 34 -17.70 14.37 -7.67
C TYR A 34 -19.09 14.65 -8.28
N ASP A 35 -19.54 13.81 -9.19
CA ASP A 35 -20.82 13.99 -9.88
C ASP A 35 -22.03 13.85 -8.93
N ILE A 36 -21.93 12.95 -7.93
CA ILE A 36 -23.04 12.73 -6.97
C ILE A 36 -23.03 13.77 -5.83
N ALA A 37 -21.85 14.15 -5.33
CA ALA A 37 -21.73 14.93 -4.09
C ALA A 37 -21.36 16.40 -4.32
N GLY A 38 -20.96 16.80 -5.52
CA GLY A 38 -20.58 18.18 -5.83
C GLY A 38 -19.55 18.73 -4.83
N ASP A 39 -19.92 19.76 -4.08
CA ASP A 39 -19.03 20.41 -3.10
C ASP A 39 -18.53 19.47 -1.99
N ASP A 40 -19.28 18.38 -1.68
CA ASP A 40 -18.90 17.36 -0.69
C ASP A 40 -18.07 16.22 -1.27
N ALA A 41 -17.73 16.24 -2.56
CA ALA A 41 -17.05 15.15 -3.26
C ALA A 41 -15.77 14.67 -2.56
N ALA A 42 -14.95 15.60 -2.05
CA ALA A 42 -13.73 15.25 -1.34
C ALA A 42 -14.01 14.48 -0.04
N ALA A 43 -15.02 14.88 0.73
CA ALA A 43 -15.43 14.20 1.95
C ALA A 43 -16.01 12.81 1.64
N VAL A 44 -16.83 12.70 0.59
CA VAL A 44 -17.42 11.44 0.13
C VAL A 44 -16.33 10.48 -0.35
N LEU A 45 -15.40 10.92 -1.17
CA LEU A 45 -14.29 10.08 -1.66
C LEU A 45 -13.35 9.66 -0.51
N GLY A 46 -13.00 10.60 0.38
CA GLY A 46 -12.20 10.31 1.56
C GLY A 46 -12.83 9.24 2.45
N THR A 47 -14.15 9.32 2.66
CA THR A 47 -14.92 8.33 3.44
C THR A 47 -14.96 6.98 2.70
N ALA A 48 -15.20 6.96 1.39
CA ALA A 48 -15.20 5.73 0.60
C ALA A 48 -13.84 5.01 0.65
N LEU A 49 -12.74 5.77 0.57
CA LEU A 49 -11.39 5.22 0.71
C LEU A 49 -11.09 4.76 2.15
N ALA A 50 -11.62 5.43 3.18
CA ALA A 50 -11.55 4.94 4.56
C ALA A 50 -12.31 3.61 4.74
N ILE A 51 -13.48 3.47 4.14
CA ILE A 51 -14.25 2.22 4.10
C ILE A 51 -13.43 1.09 3.44
N LYS A 52 -12.71 1.40 2.36
CA LYS A 52 -11.73 0.47 1.76
C LYS A 52 -10.71 -0.02 2.80
N MET A 53 -10.14 0.89 3.59
CA MET A 53 -9.14 0.52 4.62
C MET A 53 -9.76 -0.32 5.74
N ILE A 54 -10.98 0.01 6.17
CA ILE A 54 -11.74 -0.80 7.15
C ILE A 54 -11.95 -2.22 6.61
N ALA A 55 -12.33 -2.37 5.35
CA ALA A 55 -12.49 -3.68 4.73
C ALA A 55 -11.17 -4.48 4.72
N TYR A 56 -10.05 -3.84 4.36
CA TYR A 56 -8.74 -4.51 4.36
C TYR A 56 -8.27 -4.94 5.75
N VAL A 57 -8.45 -4.08 6.75
CA VAL A 57 -8.02 -4.40 8.13
C VAL A 57 -8.96 -5.37 8.82
N GLY A 58 -10.29 -5.21 8.63
CA GLY A 58 -11.30 -5.99 9.33
C GLY A 58 -11.66 -7.31 8.65
N VAL A 59 -11.78 -7.30 7.31
CA VAL A 59 -12.27 -8.48 6.56
C VAL A 59 -11.15 -9.46 6.23
N ALA A 60 -9.92 -9.01 5.94
CA ALA A 60 -8.84 -9.90 5.54
C ALA A 60 -8.53 -11.04 6.55
N PRO A 61 -8.47 -10.80 7.88
CA PRO A 61 -8.26 -11.87 8.85
C PRO A 61 -9.41 -12.90 8.89
N VAL A 62 -10.65 -12.41 8.79
CA VAL A 62 -11.86 -13.24 8.78
C VAL A 62 -11.94 -14.05 7.49
N ALA A 63 -11.66 -13.41 6.36
CA ALA A 63 -11.62 -14.04 5.06
C ALA A 63 -10.57 -15.15 4.97
N GLY A 64 -9.39 -14.96 5.58
CA GLY A 64 -8.36 -15.99 5.67
C GLY A 64 -8.83 -17.25 6.42
N ALA A 65 -9.61 -17.08 7.49
CA ALA A 65 -10.20 -18.19 8.24
C ALA A 65 -11.29 -18.94 7.44
N ILE A 66 -12.10 -18.21 6.66
CA ILE A 66 -13.13 -18.79 5.78
C ILE A 66 -12.47 -19.48 4.58
N ALA A 67 -11.46 -18.86 3.97
CA ALA A 67 -10.71 -19.40 2.85
C ALA A 67 -10.08 -20.78 3.17
N ALA A 68 -9.72 -21.01 4.44
CA ALA A 68 -9.22 -22.30 4.89
C ALA A 68 -10.25 -23.43 4.82
N ARG A 69 -11.55 -23.12 4.71
CA ARG A 69 -12.66 -24.11 4.71
C ARG A 69 -13.23 -24.36 3.32
N LEU A 70 -13.00 -23.47 2.37
CA LEU A 70 -13.58 -23.52 1.02
C LEU A 70 -12.54 -23.93 -0.03
N PRO A 71 -12.96 -24.58 -1.14
CA PRO A 71 -12.09 -24.83 -2.27
C PRO A 71 -11.58 -23.48 -2.83
N ARG A 72 -10.27 -23.29 -2.86
CA ARG A 72 -9.65 -22.00 -3.24
C ARG A 72 -10.08 -21.49 -4.62
N LYS A 73 -10.19 -22.41 -5.59
CA LYS A 73 -10.66 -22.07 -6.94
C LYS A 73 -12.07 -21.49 -6.93
N THR A 74 -13.01 -22.16 -6.26
CA THR A 74 -14.39 -21.67 -6.13
C THR A 74 -14.44 -20.32 -5.45
N LEU A 75 -13.70 -20.14 -4.35
CA LEU A 75 -13.65 -18.88 -3.62
C LEU A 75 -13.12 -17.72 -4.50
N LEU A 76 -11.99 -17.92 -5.20
CA LEU A 76 -11.42 -16.90 -6.09
C LEU A 76 -12.40 -16.51 -7.20
N VAL A 77 -13.04 -17.48 -7.84
CA VAL A 77 -14.02 -17.23 -8.92
C VAL A 77 -15.25 -16.50 -8.40
N THR A 78 -15.78 -16.90 -7.23
CA THR A 78 -16.94 -16.23 -6.61
C THR A 78 -16.61 -14.79 -6.24
N LEU A 79 -15.42 -14.52 -5.69
CA LEU A 79 -14.98 -13.17 -5.34
C LEU A 79 -14.83 -12.29 -6.59
N ASP A 80 -14.30 -12.84 -7.69
CA ASP A 80 -14.21 -12.12 -8.96
C ASP A 80 -15.59 -11.84 -9.56
N ALA A 81 -16.52 -12.80 -9.50
CA ALA A 81 -17.89 -12.61 -9.96
C ALA A 81 -18.63 -11.54 -9.16
N VAL A 82 -18.49 -11.52 -7.84
CA VAL A 82 -19.05 -10.47 -6.97
C VAL A 82 -18.45 -9.12 -7.30
N ARG A 83 -17.13 -9.01 -7.46
CA ARG A 83 -16.46 -7.75 -7.83
C ARG A 83 -16.91 -7.24 -9.20
N ALA A 84 -17.04 -8.14 -10.19
CA ALA A 84 -17.54 -7.78 -11.51
C ALA A 84 -18.99 -7.27 -11.46
N ALA A 85 -19.87 -7.97 -10.72
CA ALA A 85 -21.25 -7.54 -10.55
C ALA A 85 -21.35 -6.16 -9.89
N ILE A 86 -20.57 -5.89 -8.84
CA ILE A 86 -20.53 -4.60 -8.17
C ILE A 86 -20.03 -3.51 -9.14
N ALA A 87 -18.96 -3.79 -9.90
CA ALA A 87 -18.42 -2.83 -10.86
C ALA A 87 -19.43 -2.45 -11.95
N VAL A 88 -20.26 -3.43 -12.39
CA VAL A 88 -21.38 -3.17 -13.31
C VAL A 88 -22.43 -2.25 -12.68
N MET A 89 -22.69 -2.35 -11.38
CA MET A 89 -23.74 -1.54 -10.71
C MET A 89 -23.31 -0.09 -10.47
N LEU A 90 -22.02 0.20 -10.35
CA LEU A 90 -21.52 1.53 -9.98
C LEU A 90 -21.95 2.68 -10.91
N PRO A 91 -22.04 2.53 -12.24
CA PRO A 91 -22.52 3.60 -13.13
C PRO A 91 -23.97 4.05 -12.90
N TRP A 92 -24.79 3.23 -12.26
CA TRP A 92 -26.23 3.55 -11.98
C TRP A 92 -26.48 4.03 -10.55
N VAL A 93 -25.42 4.33 -9.82
CA VAL A 93 -25.50 4.83 -8.45
C VAL A 93 -25.81 6.33 -8.47
N ASP A 94 -26.81 6.74 -7.72
CA ASP A 94 -27.26 8.14 -7.59
C ASP A 94 -27.22 8.68 -6.16
N GLN A 95 -26.90 7.81 -5.18
CA GLN A 95 -26.88 8.16 -3.75
C GLN A 95 -25.53 7.82 -3.10
N VAL A 96 -25.04 8.70 -2.25
CA VAL A 96 -23.74 8.53 -1.55
C VAL A 96 -23.70 7.23 -0.74
N TRP A 97 -24.79 6.86 -0.04
CA TRP A 97 -24.81 5.63 0.75
C TRP A 97 -24.64 4.36 -0.11
N GLN A 98 -25.13 4.38 -1.36
CA GLN A 98 -24.96 3.27 -2.31
C GLN A 98 -23.48 3.14 -2.69
N VAL A 99 -22.78 4.27 -2.92
CA VAL A 99 -21.33 4.28 -3.15
C VAL A 99 -20.63 3.60 -1.99
N TYR A 100 -20.93 3.98 -0.74
CA TYR A 100 -20.30 3.41 0.44
C TYR A 100 -20.53 1.91 0.58
N LEU A 101 -21.78 1.46 0.36
CA LEU A 101 -22.14 0.05 0.42
C LEU A 101 -21.41 -0.77 -0.65
N LEU A 102 -21.46 -0.32 -1.91
CA LEU A 102 -20.84 -1.05 -3.02
C LEU A 102 -19.32 -1.07 -2.90
N ILE A 103 -18.71 0.02 -2.46
CA ILE A 103 -17.26 0.07 -2.21
C ILE A 103 -16.88 -0.85 -1.06
N PHE A 104 -17.64 -0.89 0.04
CA PHE A 104 -17.39 -1.84 1.12
C PHE A 104 -17.42 -3.28 0.62
N LEU A 105 -18.44 -3.67 -0.13
CA LEU A 105 -18.59 -5.02 -0.67
C LEU A 105 -17.47 -5.36 -1.68
N LEU A 106 -17.13 -4.42 -2.57
CA LEU A 106 -16.04 -4.58 -3.53
C LEU A 106 -14.69 -4.79 -2.82
N GLN A 107 -14.40 -3.97 -1.83
CA GLN A 107 -13.14 -4.01 -1.11
C GLN A 107 -13.07 -5.18 -0.12
N ALA A 108 -14.19 -5.58 0.48
CA ALA A 108 -14.27 -6.81 1.29
C ALA A 108 -13.97 -8.05 0.43
N SER A 109 -14.51 -8.10 -0.78
CA SER A 109 -14.21 -9.17 -1.74
C SER A 109 -12.73 -9.16 -2.16
N SER A 110 -12.15 -7.99 -2.39
CA SER A 110 -10.73 -7.83 -2.73
C SER A 110 -9.81 -8.20 -1.56
N ALA A 111 -10.18 -7.83 -0.33
CA ALA A 111 -9.47 -8.19 0.90
C ALA A 111 -9.47 -9.71 1.17
N ALA A 112 -10.51 -10.42 0.72
CA ALA A 112 -10.58 -11.88 0.77
C ALA A 112 -9.80 -12.55 -0.37
N PHE A 113 -9.79 -11.94 -1.56
CA PHE A 113 -9.13 -12.47 -2.75
C PHE A 113 -7.60 -12.55 -2.57
N THR A 114 -6.97 -11.48 -2.12
CA THR A 114 -5.51 -11.38 -2.01
C THR A 114 -4.87 -12.49 -1.17
N PRO A 115 -5.27 -12.75 0.08
CA PRO A 115 -4.67 -13.83 0.88
C PRO A 115 -5.01 -15.21 0.31
N THR A 116 -6.19 -15.40 -0.29
CA THR A 116 -6.56 -16.66 -0.95
C THR A 116 -5.68 -16.94 -2.15
N PHE A 117 -5.42 -15.93 -2.98
CA PHE A 117 -4.53 -15.98 -4.11
C PHE A 117 -3.10 -16.35 -3.67
N GLN A 118 -2.55 -15.62 -2.70
CA GLN A 118 -1.20 -15.85 -2.18
C GLN A 118 -1.04 -17.25 -1.58
N ALA A 119 -2.07 -17.74 -0.88
CA ALA A 119 -2.09 -19.09 -0.32
C ALA A 119 -2.17 -20.20 -1.39
N THR A 120 -2.60 -19.89 -2.62
CA THR A 120 -2.66 -20.83 -3.73
C THR A 120 -1.31 -21.02 -4.43
N ILE A 121 -0.40 -20.03 -4.33
CA ILE A 121 0.91 -20.08 -5.01
C ILE A 121 1.76 -21.29 -4.57
N PRO A 122 1.95 -21.58 -3.26
CA PRO A 122 2.78 -22.73 -2.83
C PRO A 122 2.17 -24.08 -3.18
N ASP A 123 0.86 -24.18 -3.44
CA ASP A 123 0.24 -25.41 -3.91
C ASP A 123 0.61 -25.73 -5.38
N ILE A 124 0.95 -24.70 -6.16
CA ILE A 124 1.34 -24.81 -7.57
C ILE A 124 2.86 -24.89 -7.73
N LEU A 125 3.58 -24.12 -6.91
CA LEU A 125 5.04 -23.99 -6.96
C LEU A 125 5.61 -24.53 -5.65
N THR A 126 6.05 -25.77 -5.66
CA THR A 126 6.58 -26.49 -4.49
C THR A 126 8.05 -26.17 -4.21
N ASP A 127 8.80 -25.66 -5.20
CA ASP A 127 10.18 -25.21 -5.04
C ASP A 127 10.24 -23.83 -4.37
N GLU A 128 11.03 -23.70 -3.30
CA GLU A 128 11.13 -22.48 -2.50
C GLU A 128 11.65 -21.28 -3.31
N ARG A 129 12.55 -21.50 -4.27
CA ARG A 129 13.08 -20.42 -5.13
C ARG A 129 12.02 -19.92 -6.09
N ASP A 130 11.23 -20.82 -6.67
CA ASP A 130 10.14 -20.46 -7.57
C ASP A 130 8.98 -19.79 -6.79
N TYR A 131 8.66 -20.25 -5.58
CA TYR A 131 7.73 -19.58 -4.69
C TYR A 131 8.17 -18.15 -4.36
N THR A 132 9.43 -17.95 -3.98
CA THR A 132 9.98 -16.61 -3.68
C THR A 132 9.92 -15.68 -4.91
N ARG A 133 10.23 -16.20 -6.10
CA ARG A 133 10.11 -15.44 -7.35
C ARG A 133 8.66 -15.08 -7.67
N ALA A 134 7.72 -15.98 -7.41
CA ALA A 134 6.30 -15.75 -7.60
C ALA A 134 5.78 -14.62 -6.69
N LEU A 135 6.17 -14.60 -5.42
CA LEU A 135 5.84 -13.51 -4.50
C LEU A 135 6.42 -12.17 -4.96
N SER A 136 7.66 -12.18 -5.47
CA SER A 136 8.29 -10.98 -6.02
C SER A 136 7.54 -10.45 -7.26
N LEU A 137 7.11 -11.34 -8.16
CA LEU A 137 6.29 -10.97 -9.32
C LEU A 137 4.93 -10.41 -8.91
N SER A 138 4.27 -11.03 -7.92
CA SER A 138 3.00 -10.52 -7.39
C SER A 138 3.18 -9.12 -6.79
N ARG A 139 4.24 -8.90 -6.02
CA ARG A 139 4.54 -7.56 -5.48
C ARG A 139 4.76 -6.54 -6.59
N MET A 140 5.56 -6.90 -7.60
CA MET A 140 5.79 -6.04 -8.76
C MET A 140 4.49 -5.72 -9.51
N ALA A 141 3.55 -6.67 -9.60
CA ALA A 141 2.25 -6.42 -10.21
C ALA A 141 1.43 -5.37 -9.44
N TYR A 142 1.44 -5.39 -8.09
CA TYR A 142 0.81 -4.35 -7.28
C TYR A 142 1.48 -2.98 -7.45
N ASP A 143 2.81 -2.95 -7.47
CA ASP A 143 3.53 -1.70 -7.67
C ASP A 143 3.26 -1.13 -9.07
N LEU A 144 3.18 -2.00 -10.08
CA LEU A 144 2.90 -1.63 -11.47
C LEU A 144 1.44 -1.16 -11.66
N GLU A 145 0.48 -1.76 -10.95
CA GLU A 145 -0.92 -1.31 -10.93
C GLU A 145 -1.03 0.14 -10.49
N ASN A 146 -0.42 0.51 -9.37
CA ASN A 146 -0.43 1.87 -8.86
C ASN A 146 0.18 2.88 -9.86
N LEU A 147 1.10 2.43 -10.73
CA LEU A 147 1.77 3.26 -11.71
C LEU A 147 1.00 3.38 -13.03
N LEU A 148 0.53 2.25 -13.56
CA LEU A 148 -0.08 2.19 -14.88
C LEU A 148 -1.57 2.53 -14.87
N SER A 149 -2.29 2.28 -13.78
CA SER A 149 -3.73 2.47 -13.76
C SER A 149 -4.18 3.91 -14.01
N PRO A 150 -3.54 4.95 -13.43
CA PRO A 150 -3.88 6.33 -13.79
C PRO A 150 -3.58 6.67 -15.25
N LEU A 151 -2.51 6.10 -15.83
CA LEU A 151 -2.18 6.31 -17.25
C LEU A 151 -3.21 5.66 -18.16
N LEU A 152 -3.64 4.43 -17.84
CA LEU A 152 -4.68 3.72 -18.60
C LEU A 152 -6.03 4.43 -18.47
N ALA A 153 -6.36 4.93 -17.27
CA ALA A 153 -7.55 5.73 -17.05
C ALA A 153 -7.51 7.04 -17.87
N ALA A 154 -6.37 7.74 -17.90
CA ALA A 154 -6.21 8.94 -18.73
C ALA A 154 -6.40 8.65 -20.22
N ALA A 155 -5.80 7.58 -20.72
CA ALA A 155 -5.94 7.16 -22.11
C ALA A 155 -7.40 6.79 -22.45
N ALA A 156 -8.10 6.12 -21.55
CA ALA A 156 -9.50 5.76 -21.75
C ALA A 156 -10.40 7.01 -21.71
N LEU A 157 -10.23 7.90 -20.73
CA LEU A 157 -11.02 9.13 -20.58
C LEU A 157 -10.84 10.12 -21.76
N ALA A 158 -9.74 10.04 -22.49
CA ALA A 158 -9.56 10.82 -23.72
C ALA A 158 -10.53 10.41 -24.86
N VAL A 159 -11.18 9.24 -24.75
CA VAL A 159 -12.03 8.66 -25.80
C VAL A 159 -13.44 8.38 -25.29
N VAL A 160 -13.61 7.99 -24.03
CA VAL A 160 -14.88 7.56 -23.42
C VAL A 160 -15.12 8.24 -22.07
N GLY A 161 -16.38 8.32 -21.65
CA GLY A 161 -16.73 8.82 -20.31
C GLY A 161 -16.23 7.90 -19.18
N TYR A 162 -16.19 8.42 -17.95
CA TYR A 162 -15.68 7.67 -16.81
C TYR A 162 -16.52 6.43 -16.44
N ASP A 163 -17.79 6.37 -16.79
CA ASP A 163 -18.65 5.19 -16.62
C ASP A 163 -18.07 3.95 -17.29
N PHE A 164 -17.41 4.14 -18.43
CA PHE A 164 -16.75 3.05 -19.15
C PHE A 164 -15.51 2.50 -18.40
N LEU A 165 -14.94 3.25 -17.48
CA LEU A 165 -13.88 2.73 -16.61
C LEU A 165 -14.43 1.64 -15.66
N PHE A 166 -15.67 1.78 -15.19
CA PHE A 166 -16.33 0.72 -14.41
C PHE A 166 -16.64 -0.51 -15.28
N VAL A 167 -17.01 -0.30 -16.54
CA VAL A 167 -17.18 -1.41 -17.50
C VAL A 167 -15.84 -2.13 -17.72
N GLY A 168 -14.76 -1.38 -17.92
CA GLY A 168 -13.39 -1.94 -18.00
C GLY A 168 -12.99 -2.72 -16.74
N THR A 169 -13.36 -2.21 -15.57
CA THR A 169 -13.17 -2.88 -14.27
C THR A 169 -13.94 -4.20 -14.21
N ALA A 170 -15.21 -4.20 -14.61
CA ALA A 170 -16.06 -5.40 -14.63
C ALA A 170 -15.50 -6.47 -15.58
N ILE A 171 -15.07 -6.06 -16.79
CA ILE A 171 -14.40 -6.94 -17.75
C ILE A 171 -13.11 -7.50 -17.15
N GLY A 172 -12.32 -6.68 -16.46
CA GLY A 172 -11.10 -7.11 -15.78
C GLY A 172 -11.37 -8.21 -14.75
N PHE A 173 -12.35 -8.04 -13.88
CA PHE A 173 -12.71 -9.06 -12.89
C PHE A 173 -13.32 -10.31 -13.54
N ALA A 174 -14.16 -10.17 -14.55
CA ALA A 174 -14.71 -11.31 -15.29
C ALA A 174 -13.61 -12.12 -16.00
N ALA A 175 -12.66 -11.43 -16.66
CA ALA A 175 -11.52 -12.06 -17.29
C ALA A 175 -10.59 -12.75 -16.28
N SER A 176 -10.37 -12.14 -15.10
CA SER A 176 -9.66 -12.77 -13.99
C SER A 176 -10.34 -14.06 -13.55
N GLY A 177 -11.65 -14.03 -13.29
CA GLY A 177 -12.43 -15.22 -12.93
C GLY A 177 -12.34 -16.31 -13.99
N PHE A 178 -12.45 -15.96 -15.26
CA PHE A 178 -12.30 -16.92 -16.38
C PHE A 178 -10.90 -17.57 -16.40
N LEU A 179 -9.85 -16.79 -16.21
CA LEU A 179 -8.47 -17.28 -16.12
C LEU A 179 -8.28 -18.22 -14.94
N VAL A 180 -8.87 -17.91 -13.77
CA VAL A 180 -8.85 -18.79 -12.59
C VAL A 180 -9.63 -20.09 -12.86
N VAL A 181 -10.78 -20.02 -13.53
CA VAL A 181 -11.54 -21.22 -13.93
C VAL A 181 -10.71 -22.10 -14.86
N SER A 182 -10.02 -21.51 -15.82
CA SER A 182 -9.18 -22.22 -16.79
C SER A 182 -7.88 -22.77 -16.19
N ALA A 183 -7.46 -22.30 -15.02
CA ALA A 183 -6.28 -22.79 -14.34
C ALA A 183 -6.55 -24.15 -13.67
N LEU A 184 -5.61 -25.09 -13.86
CA LEU A 184 -5.62 -26.38 -13.18
C LEU A 184 -5.04 -26.20 -11.77
N LEU A 185 -5.90 -25.77 -10.83
CA LEU A 185 -5.50 -25.58 -9.44
C LEU A 185 -5.71 -26.86 -8.64
N PRO A 186 -4.76 -27.21 -7.75
CA PRO A 186 -4.93 -28.34 -6.84
C PRO A 186 -6.15 -28.14 -5.93
N THR A 187 -6.85 -29.22 -5.62
CA THR A 187 -8.04 -29.21 -4.75
C THR A 187 -7.69 -29.22 -3.26
N THR A 188 -6.56 -28.66 -2.90
CA THR A 188 -6.08 -28.61 -1.51
C THR A 188 -6.96 -27.73 -0.65
N ARG A 189 -7.45 -28.27 0.47
CA ARG A 189 -8.04 -27.50 1.57
C ARG A 189 -6.91 -27.01 2.46
N ALA A 190 -6.86 -25.71 2.74
CA ALA A 190 -5.88 -25.16 3.67
C ALA A 190 -6.07 -25.77 5.06
N ARG A 191 -4.98 -26.18 5.72
CA ARG A 191 -5.03 -26.55 7.15
C ARG A 191 -5.14 -25.27 7.98
N PRO A 192 -6.10 -25.16 8.91
CA PRO A 192 -6.17 -24.05 9.82
C PRO A 192 -4.87 -23.94 10.62
N SER A 193 -4.16 -22.82 10.52
CA SER A 193 -3.02 -22.60 11.42
C SER A 193 -3.54 -22.10 12.76
N SER A 194 -3.27 -22.82 13.83
CA SER A 194 -3.60 -22.47 15.22
C SER A 194 -2.81 -21.23 15.75
N ARG A 195 -1.98 -20.61 14.92
CA ARG A 195 -1.05 -19.54 15.28
C ARG A 195 -1.54 -18.09 14.97
N GLY A 196 -2.75 -17.91 14.42
CA GLY A 196 -3.19 -16.63 13.88
C GLY A 196 -3.01 -15.41 14.81
N LEU A 197 -3.61 -15.41 15.99
CA LEU A 197 -3.53 -14.27 16.93
C LEU A 197 -2.13 -14.09 17.55
N ARG A 198 -1.44 -15.20 17.91
CA ARG A 198 -0.07 -15.13 18.42
C ARG A 198 0.92 -14.57 17.38
N ALA A 199 0.78 -14.93 16.12
CA ALA A 199 1.64 -14.40 15.05
C ALA A 199 1.40 -12.91 14.82
N THR A 200 0.14 -12.44 14.91
CA THR A 200 -0.20 -11.02 14.76
C THR A 200 0.40 -10.18 15.88
N THR A 201 0.27 -10.64 17.15
CA THR A 201 0.83 -9.93 18.30
C THR A 201 2.36 -9.93 18.29
N LEU A 202 3.00 -11.02 17.86
CA LEU A 202 4.45 -11.12 17.70
C LEU A 202 4.96 -10.13 16.64
N GLY A 203 4.34 -10.11 15.45
CA GLY A 203 4.72 -9.18 14.38
C GLY A 203 4.61 -7.73 14.81
N LEU A 204 3.52 -7.37 15.49
CA LEU A 204 3.31 -6.02 16.01
C LEU A 204 4.36 -5.65 17.09
N ARG A 205 4.69 -6.60 17.99
CA ARG A 205 5.73 -6.41 19.00
C ARG A 205 7.10 -6.17 18.36
N ILE A 206 7.52 -7.01 17.42
CA ILE A 206 8.79 -6.86 16.69
C ILE A 206 8.82 -5.51 15.99
N TYR A 207 7.74 -5.15 15.31
CA TYR A 207 7.64 -3.91 14.54
C TYR A 207 7.78 -2.67 15.44
N LEU A 208 7.02 -2.61 16.52
CA LEU A 208 7.02 -1.46 17.44
C LEU A 208 8.24 -1.40 18.36
N ALA A 209 8.91 -2.53 18.63
CA ALA A 209 10.14 -2.55 19.42
C ALA A 209 11.38 -2.17 18.60
N THR A 210 11.34 -2.26 17.27
CA THR A 210 12.48 -1.99 16.38
C THR A 210 12.52 -0.52 15.95
N PRO A 211 13.55 0.29 16.30
CA PRO A 211 13.59 1.72 16.01
C PRO A 211 13.44 2.07 14.54
N ARG A 212 14.14 1.34 13.63
CA ARG A 212 14.05 1.57 12.19
C ARG A 212 12.64 1.31 11.63
N LEU A 213 11.89 0.35 12.19
CA LEU A 213 10.51 0.09 11.77
C LEU A 213 9.53 1.14 12.31
N ARG A 214 9.76 1.67 13.51
CA ARG A 214 9.00 2.84 14.01
C ARG A 214 9.23 4.07 13.13
N GLY A 215 10.49 4.31 12.73
CA GLY A 215 10.83 5.37 11.79
C GLY A 215 10.17 5.16 10.42
N TYR A 216 10.11 3.92 9.96
CA TYR A 216 9.41 3.55 8.73
C TYR A 216 7.89 3.75 8.83
N LEU A 217 7.27 3.43 9.98
CA LEU A 217 5.85 3.73 10.23
C LEU A 217 5.57 5.24 10.18
N ALA A 218 6.44 6.05 10.76
CA ALA A 218 6.31 7.50 10.65
C ALA A 218 6.45 7.98 9.18
N ALA A 219 7.34 7.37 8.40
CA ALA A 219 7.43 7.63 6.96
C ALA A 219 6.18 7.16 6.20
N HIS A 220 5.54 6.05 6.60
CA HIS A 220 4.23 5.64 6.07
C HIS A 220 3.14 6.68 6.36
N LEU A 221 3.15 7.31 7.53
CA LEU A 221 2.23 8.39 7.85
C LEU A 221 2.46 9.61 6.93
N ALA A 222 3.72 9.94 6.63
CA ALA A 222 4.04 11.00 5.65
C ALA A 222 3.52 10.65 4.25
N VAL A 223 3.69 9.40 3.81
CA VAL A 223 3.13 8.89 2.54
C VAL A 223 1.62 8.96 2.55
N ALA A 224 0.96 8.53 3.62
CA ALA A 224 -0.49 8.55 3.73
C ALA A 224 -1.05 9.98 3.70
N ALA A 225 -0.42 10.92 4.40
CA ALA A 225 -0.83 12.33 4.40
C ALA A 225 -0.70 12.97 3.01
N ALA A 226 0.46 12.82 2.36
CA ALA A 226 0.70 13.38 1.03
C ALA A 226 -0.13 12.68 -0.05
N GLY A 227 -0.20 11.34 0.00
CA GLY A 227 -0.98 10.54 -0.94
C GLY A 227 -2.49 10.77 -0.81
N SER A 228 -3.00 11.03 0.40
CA SER A 228 -4.42 11.38 0.59
C SER A 228 -4.77 12.70 -0.07
N MET A 229 -3.86 13.69 -0.05
CA MET A 229 -4.05 14.93 -0.81
C MET A 229 -4.22 14.65 -2.29
N VAL A 230 -3.38 13.78 -2.85
CA VAL A 230 -3.46 13.39 -4.27
C VAL A 230 -4.72 12.59 -4.58
N LEU A 231 -4.99 11.51 -3.84
CA LEU A 231 -6.04 10.55 -4.21
C LEU A 231 -7.45 11.08 -3.91
N VAL A 232 -7.62 11.85 -2.84
CA VAL A 232 -8.93 12.37 -2.41
C VAL A 232 -9.25 13.70 -3.10
N ASN A 233 -8.28 14.61 -3.17
CA ASN A 233 -8.55 16.00 -3.49
C ASN A 233 -8.24 16.39 -4.94
N THR A 234 -7.61 15.52 -5.75
CA THR A 234 -7.24 15.85 -7.14
C THR A 234 -8.48 16.17 -7.99
N VAL A 235 -9.56 15.39 -7.85
CA VAL A 235 -10.77 15.63 -8.65
C VAL A 235 -11.32 17.01 -8.40
N VAL A 236 -11.57 17.35 -7.13
CA VAL A 236 -12.09 18.67 -6.73
C VAL A 236 -11.13 19.78 -7.12
N TYR A 237 -9.83 19.61 -6.89
CA TYR A 237 -8.86 20.64 -7.24
C TYR A 237 -8.79 20.91 -8.75
N VAL A 238 -8.83 19.86 -9.58
CA VAL A 238 -8.75 19.98 -11.03
C VAL A 238 -10.06 20.53 -11.61
N ARG A 239 -11.22 20.05 -11.12
CA ARG A 239 -12.53 20.43 -11.65
C ARG A 239 -12.96 21.82 -11.16
N ASP A 240 -12.93 22.07 -9.85
CA ASP A 240 -13.50 23.30 -9.26
C ASP A 240 -12.50 24.44 -9.21
N VAL A 241 -11.22 24.15 -8.84
CA VAL A 241 -10.23 25.23 -8.68
C VAL A 241 -9.56 25.57 -10.01
N LEU A 242 -9.30 24.56 -10.87
CA LEU A 242 -8.64 24.78 -12.16
C LEU A 242 -9.61 24.83 -13.36
N GLY A 243 -10.89 24.50 -13.16
CA GLY A 243 -11.92 24.51 -14.21
C GLY A 243 -11.63 23.57 -15.39
N ARG A 244 -10.99 22.40 -15.13
CA ARG A 244 -10.59 21.45 -16.16
C ARG A 244 -11.50 20.22 -16.17
N ASP A 245 -11.35 19.38 -17.20
CA ASP A 245 -12.14 18.19 -17.47
C ASP A 245 -11.60 16.92 -16.76
N ASP A 246 -12.31 15.81 -16.92
CA ASP A 246 -11.96 14.51 -16.34
C ASP A 246 -10.65 13.94 -16.89
N THR A 247 -10.35 14.26 -18.14
CA THR A 247 -9.07 13.87 -18.77
C THR A 247 -7.91 14.52 -18.03
N ALA A 248 -8.06 15.79 -17.64
CA ALA A 248 -7.05 16.49 -16.85
C ALA A 248 -6.89 15.88 -15.44
N VAL A 249 -7.98 15.41 -14.80
CA VAL A 249 -7.90 14.66 -13.53
C VAL A 249 -7.02 13.43 -13.69
N ALA A 250 -7.27 12.65 -14.73
CA ALA A 250 -6.49 11.44 -15.00
C ALA A 250 -5.02 11.76 -15.32
N PHE A 251 -4.72 12.85 -16.05
CA PHE A 251 -3.34 13.31 -16.27
C PHE A 251 -2.65 13.75 -14.96
N ALA A 252 -3.36 14.41 -14.05
CA ALA A 252 -2.80 14.76 -12.75
C ALA A 252 -2.42 13.51 -11.93
N LEU A 253 -3.31 12.51 -11.89
CA LEU A 253 -3.03 11.22 -11.24
C LEU A 253 -1.91 10.45 -11.97
N ALA A 254 -1.87 10.51 -13.29
CA ALA A 254 -0.81 9.91 -14.10
C ALA A 254 0.56 10.57 -13.84
N ALA A 255 0.61 11.89 -13.61
CA ALA A 255 1.85 12.57 -13.22
C ALA A 255 2.40 12.02 -11.90
N ASN A 256 1.53 11.77 -10.90
CA ASN A 256 1.91 11.11 -9.66
C ASN A 256 2.46 9.68 -9.93
N GLY A 257 1.75 8.89 -10.73
CA GLY A 257 2.21 7.56 -11.13
C GLY A 257 3.56 7.58 -11.85
N LEU A 258 3.76 8.52 -12.79
CA LEU A 258 5.02 8.67 -13.52
C LEU A 258 6.18 9.04 -12.60
N GLY A 259 5.97 9.96 -11.67
CA GLY A 259 6.96 10.32 -10.66
C GLY A 259 7.38 9.13 -9.81
N SER A 260 6.40 8.33 -9.38
CA SER A 260 6.64 7.08 -8.64
C SER A 260 7.45 6.07 -9.46
N LEU A 261 7.08 5.85 -10.73
CA LEU A 261 7.80 4.94 -11.64
C LEU A 261 9.26 5.34 -11.82
N LEU A 262 9.50 6.59 -12.16
CA LEU A 262 10.87 7.09 -12.38
C LEU A 262 11.73 6.95 -11.11
N ALA A 263 11.15 7.22 -9.94
CA ALA A 263 11.85 7.00 -8.68
C ALA A 263 12.11 5.52 -8.43
N ALA A 264 11.12 4.63 -8.63
CA ALA A 264 11.28 3.18 -8.44
C ALA A 264 12.42 2.60 -9.29
N LEU A 265 12.57 3.06 -10.54
CA LEU A 265 13.65 2.63 -11.44
C LEU A 265 15.03 3.12 -10.98
N THR A 266 15.09 4.21 -10.22
CA THR A 266 16.36 4.77 -9.71
C THR A 266 16.75 4.20 -8.34
N VAL A 267 15.77 3.77 -7.52
CA VAL A 267 15.98 3.27 -6.16
C VAL A 267 17.05 2.17 -6.06
N PRO A 268 17.14 1.15 -6.93
CA PRO A 268 18.19 0.14 -6.83
C PRO A 268 19.60 0.75 -6.87
N ARG A 269 19.84 1.70 -7.79
CA ARG A 269 21.13 2.40 -7.90
C ARG A 269 21.42 3.32 -6.71
N LEU A 270 20.37 3.93 -6.15
CA LEU A 270 20.51 4.77 -4.95
C LEU A 270 20.89 3.92 -3.73
N LEU A 271 20.34 2.72 -3.60
CA LEU A 271 20.60 1.78 -2.50
C LEU A 271 21.99 1.12 -2.58
N GLU A 272 22.64 1.14 -3.74
CA GLU A 272 24.06 0.76 -3.87
C GLU A 272 24.99 1.82 -3.26
N ARG A 273 24.57 3.08 -3.21
CA ARG A 273 25.41 4.23 -2.80
C ARG A 273 25.02 4.82 -1.44
N PHE A 274 23.77 4.66 -1.04
CA PHE A 274 23.22 5.28 0.17
C PHE A 274 22.48 4.26 1.03
N PRO A 275 22.56 4.37 2.36
CA PRO A 275 21.76 3.55 3.29
C PRO A 275 20.25 3.74 3.07
N ASP A 276 19.47 2.68 3.38
CA ASP A 276 17.99 2.69 3.30
C ASP A 276 17.41 3.93 3.98
N ARG A 277 17.88 4.25 5.19
CA ARG A 277 17.46 5.44 5.95
C ARG A 277 17.60 6.73 5.15
N THR A 278 18.72 6.94 4.49
CA THR A 278 18.99 8.17 3.74
C THR A 278 18.04 8.30 2.55
N VAL A 279 17.80 7.22 1.81
CA VAL A 279 16.91 7.20 0.64
C VAL A 279 15.47 7.48 1.09
N MET A 280 15.01 6.79 2.13
CA MET A 280 13.64 6.92 2.64
C MET A 280 13.36 8.30 3.25
N LEU A 281 14.29 8.84 4.04
CA LEU A 281 14.13 10.19 4.62
C LEU A 281 14.18 11.29 3.57
N ARG A 282 14.99 11.14 2.51
CA ARG A 282 14.93 12.05 1.35
C ARG A 282 13.57 11.97 0.66
N GLY A 283 13.00 10.77 0.50
CA GLY A 283 11.64 10.61 0.01
C GLY A 283 10.62 11.37 0.88
N ALA A 284 10.67 11.22 2.20
CA ALA A 284 9.81 11.94 3.13
C ALA A 284 9.98 13.46 3.05
N THR A 285 11.23 13.94 2.86
CA THR A 285 11.50 15.36 2.64
C THR A 285 10.90 15.87 1.33
N VAL A 286 10.98 15.07 0.24
CA VAL A 286 10.36 15.42 -1.04
C VAL A 286 8.84 15.56 -0.88
N LEU A 287 8.17 14.63 -0.15
CA LEU A 287 6.74 14.73 0.15
C LEU A 287 6.40 16.03 0.88
N ALA A 288 7.16 16.35 1.94
CA ALA A 288 6.95 17.54 2.74
C ALA A 288 7.10 18.81 1.90
N VAL A 289 8.17 18.91 1.12
CA VAL A 289 8.44 20.05 0.24
C VAL A 289 7.36 20.19 -0.83
N ALA A 290 6.93 19.10 -1.46
CA ALA A 290 5.89 19.14 -2.49
C ALA A 290 4.56 19.70 -1.95
N LEU A 291 4.10 19.26 -0.76
CA LEU A 291 2.87 19.79 -0.17
C LEU A 291 3.02 21.25 0.28
N PHE A 292 4.15 21.61 0.87
CA PHE A 292 4.39 23.02 1.24
C PHE A 292 4.45 23.97 0.05
N LEU A 293 5.09 23.57 -1.05
CA LEU A 293 5.11 24.36 -2.29
C LEU A 293 3.71 24.38 -2.95
N GLY A 294 2.86 23.39 -2.65
CA GLY A 294 1.45 23.39 -3.05
C GLY A 294 0.67 24.56 -2.45
N VAL A 295 0.97 25.00 -1.22
CA VAL A 295 0.26 26.10 -0.56
C VAL A 295 0.39 27.42 -1.36
N PRO A 296 1.58 27.98 -1.63
CA PRO A 296 1.69 29.21 -2.41
C PRO A 296 1.23 29.01 -3.86
N SER A 297 1.26 27.80 -4.41
CA SER A 297 0.79 27.55 -5.77
C SER A 297 -0.72 27.79 -5.92
N THR A 298 -1.50 27.69 -4.85
CA THR A 298 -2.93 28.03 -4.87
C THR A 298 -3.19 29.54 -5.05
N ALA A 299 -2.23 30.37 -4.70
CA ALA A 299 -2.29 31.82 -4.89
C ALA A 299 -1.81 32.27 -6.29
N LEU A 300 -1.15 31.40 -7.07
CA LEU A 300 -0.77 31.68 -8.44
C LEU A 300 -2.01 31.91 -9.30
N LEU A 301 -1.90 32.74 -10.30
CA LEU A 301 -3.00 33.10 -11.19
C LEU A 301 -2.82 32.47 -12.58
N GLY A 302 -3.96 32.07 -13.19
CA GLY A 302 -4.00 31.69 -14.60
C GLY A 302 -3.49 30.26 -14.91
N ALA A 303 -3.01 30.11 -16.16
CA ALA A 303 -2.65 28.82 -16.74
C ALA A 303 -1.44 28.12 -16.08
N GLU A 304 -0.63 28.85 -15.35
CA GLU A 304 0.61 28.34 -14.71
C GLU A 304 0.33 27.35 -13.57
N ARG A 305 -0.86 27.36 -12.97
CA ARG A 305 -1.25 26.42 -11.91
C ARG A 305 -1.21 24.97 -12.38
N TRP A 306 -1.55 24.72 -13.61
CA TRP A 306 -1.64 23.36 -14.15
C TRP A 306 -0.27 22.65 -14.21
N PRO A 307 0.78 23.18 -14.87
CA PRO A 307 2.08 22.54 -14.89
C PRO A 307 2.69 22.41 -13.49
N VAL A 308 2.47 23.39 -12.61
CA VAL A 308 2.93 23.32 -11.21
C VAL A 308 2.28 22.16 -10.49
N LEU A 309 0.95 21.95 -10.62
CA LEU A 309 0.27 20.80 -10.04
C LEU A 309 0.88 19.47 -10.52
N LEU A 310 1.11 19.33 -11.83
CA LEU A 310 1.69 18.10 -12.38
C LEU A 310 3.09 17.81 -11.81
N ILE A 311 3.93 18.83 -11.67
CA ILE A 311 5.26 18.70 -11.08
C ILE A 311 5.17 18.31 -9.60
N LEU A 312 4.29 18.94 -8.83
CA LEU A 312 4.10 18.63 -7.41
C LEU A 312 3.56 17.21 -7.21
N TRP A 313 2.58 16.78 -8.03
CA TRP A 313 2.04 15.42 -7.97
C TRP A 313 3.09 14.38 -8.39
N ALA A 314 3.90 14.66 -9.40
CA ALA A 314 5.04 13.81 -9.76
C ALA A 314 6.07 13.72 -8.62
N ALA A 315 6.34 14.83 -7.92
CA ALA A 315 7.22 14.84 -6.74
C ALA A 315 6.63 14.01 -5.58
N VAL A 316 5.31 14.09 -5.34
CA VAL A 316 4.64 13.23 -4.34
C VAL A 316 4.78 11.75 -4.71
N GLY A 317 4.56 11.39 -5.96
CA GLY A 317 4.77 10.01 -6.44
C GLY A 317 6.22 9.55 -6.24
N ALA A 318 7.18 10.38 -6.63
CA ALA A 318 8.60 10.07 -6.46
C ALA A 318 8.98 9.89 -4.98
N GLY A 319 8.56 10.79 -4.09
CA GLY A 319 8.79 10.68 -2.65
C GLY A 319 8.18 9.42 -2.05
N THR A 320 6.96 9.07 -2.46
CA THR A 320 6.29 7.83 -2.08
C THR A 320 7.10 6.60 -2.45
N SER A 321 7.58 6.52 -3.68
CA SER A 321 8.35 5.38 -4.17
C SER A 321 9.72 5.27 -3.49
N LEU A 322 10.40 6.38 -3.21
CA LEU A 322 11.65 6.40 -2.44
C LEU A 322 11.49 5.82 -1.04
N ILE A 323 10.30 5.91 -0.44
CA ILE A 323 9.99 5.34 0.88
C ILE A 323 9.57 3.87 0.77
N LEU A 324 8.63 3.55 -0.11
CA LEU A 324 7.99 2.24 -0.12
C LEU A 324 8.83 1.16 -0.79
N THR A 325 9.60 1.49 -1.83
CA THR A 325 10.39 0.50 -2.58
C THR A 325 11.46 -0.21 -1.72
N PRO A 326 12.22 0.48 -0.84
CA PRO A 326 13.16 -0.20 0.05
C PRO A 326 12.51 -0.96 1.21
N GLY A 327 11.21 -0.74 1.48
CA GLY A 327 10.50 -1.26 2.66
C GLY A 327 10.63 -2.76 2.87
N GLY A 328 10.45 -3.56 1.81
CA GLY A 328 10.60 -5.01 1.91
C GLY A 328 12.02 -5.46 2.29
N ARG A 329 13.06 -4.73 1.89
CA ARG A 329 14.45 -4.97 2.31
C ARG A 329 14.62 -4.61 3.80
N LEU A 330 14.07 -3.49 4.24
CA LEU A 330 14.12 -3.05 5.63
C LEU A 330 13.44 -4.06 6.56
N LEU A 331 12.24 -4.55 6.20
CA LEU A 331 11.51 -5.56 6.97
C LEU A 331 12.32 -6.86 7.10
N ARG A 332 12.90 -7.36 5.99
CA ARG A 332 13.74 -8.57 6.00
C ARG A 332 14.99 -8.43 6.88
N ARG A 333 15.61 -7.26 6.89
CA ARG A 333 16.76 -6.96 7.76
C ARG A 333 16.38 -6.91 9.24
N SER A 334 15.11 -6.64 9.55
CA SER A 334 14.64 -6.34 10.91
C SER A 334 14.09 -7.54 11.68
N ALA A 335 13.90 -8.70 11.05
CA ALA A 335 13.31 -9.88 11.70
C ALA A 335 13.99 -11.18 11.28
N HIS A 336 13.81 -12.23 12.08
CA HIS A 336 14.22 -13.59 11.71
C HIS A 336 13.36 -14.13 10.58
N ARG A 337 13.89 -15.05 9.76
CA ARG A 337 13.16 -15.62 8.62
C ARG A 337 11.80 -16.20 8.99
N ALA A 338 11.73 -16.84 10.16
CA ALA A 338 10.49 -17.45 10.68
C ALA A 338 9.40 -16.40 10.99
N ASP A 339 9.79 -15.19 11.39
CA ASP A 339 8.90 -14.11 11.86
C ASP A 339 8.53 -13.13 10.75
N LEU A 340 9.18 -13.21 9.59
CA LEU A 340 8.93 -12.31 8.45
C LEU A 340 7.44 -12.22 8.06
N PRO A 341 6.68 -13.33 7.98
CA PRO A 341 5.25 -13.23 7.64
C PRO A 341 4.46 -12.38 8.65
N ALA A 342 4.78 -12.50 9.95
CA ALA A 342 4.14 -11.74 11.01
C ALA A 342 4.50 -10.25 10.95
N VAL A 343 5.77 -9.93 10.64
CA VAL A 343 6.25 -8.54 10.51
C VAL A 343 5.68 -7.87 9.26
N PHE A 344 5.60 -8.59 8.13
CA PHE A 344 4.93 -8.08 6.92
C PHE A 344 3.43 -7.83 7.13
N ALA A 345 2.75 -8.71 7.89
CA ALA A 345 1.35 -8.52 8.25
C ALA A 345 1.16 -7.30 9.18
N ALA A 346 2.08 -7.08 10.12
CA ALA A 346 2.07 -5.90 10.98
C ALA A 346 2.30 -4.61 10.17
N ASP A 347 3.27 -4.61 9.25
CA ASP A 347 3.53 -3.48 8.34
C ASP A 347 2.30 -3.15 7.49
N PHE A 348 1.68 -4.17 6.91
CA PHE A 348 0.45 -4.01 6.14
C PHE A 348 -0.66 -3.34 6.98
N SER A 349 -0.93 -3.87 8.18
CA SER A 349 -1.99 -3.34 9.04
C SER A 349 -1.71 -1.91 9.52
N LEU A 350 -0.47 -1.63 9.95
CA LEU A 350 -0.08 -0.31 10.44
C LEU A 350 -0.04 0.74 9.33
N SER A 351 0.47 0.39 8.14
CA SER A 351 0.45 1.29 6.99
C SER A 351 -0.97 1.63 6.55
N HIS A 352 -1.88 0.63 6.50
CA HIS A 352 -3.29 0.87 6.17
C HIS A 352 -4.03 1.67 7.26
N ALA A 353 -3.62 1.56 8.53
CA ALA A 353 -4.13 2.43 9.59
C ALA A 353 -3.75 3.90 9.36
N CYS A 354 -2.54 4.20 8.86
CA CYS A 354 -2.18 5.56 8.46
C CYS A 354 -3.11 6.11 7.36
N TRP A 355 -3.41 5.31 6.35
CA TRP A 355 -4.34 5.68 5.29
C TRP A 355 -5.78 5.83 5.79
N LEU A 356 -6.23 4.95 6.70
CA LEU A 356 -7.56 5.03 7.33
C LEU A 356 -7.79 6.38 8.03
N LEU A 357 -6.75 6.91 8.66
CA LEU A 357 -6.81 8.22 9.32
C LEU A 357 -6.74 9.37 8.29
N CYS A 358 -5.83 9.29 7.32
CA CYS A 358 -5.55 10.40 6.42
C CYS A 358 -6.62 10.61 5.34
N TYR A 359 -7.28 9.56 4.83
CA TYR A 359 -8.27 9.70 3.78
C TYR A 359 -9.48 10.55 4.18
N PRO A 360 -10.23 10.22 5.26
CA PRO A 360 -11.38 11.03 5.67
C PRO A 360 -10.94 12.42 6.13
N PHE A 361 -9.77 12.52 6.76
CA PHE A 361 -9.23 13.80 7.23
C PHE A 361 -8.90 14.74 6.06
N ALA A 362 -8.28 14.24 4.99
CA ALA A 362 -7.99 15.01 3.78
C ALA A 362 -9.26 15.51 3.08
N GLY A 363 -10.27 14.63 2.95
CA GLY A 363 -11.55 14.99 2.36
C GLY A 363 -12.32 16.02 3.19
N TRP A 364 -12.39 15.80 4.51
CA TRP A 364 -13.05 16.72 5.42
C TRP A 364 -12.40 18.11 5.42
N LEU A 365 -11.09 18.19 5.46
CA LEU A 365 -10.36 19.46 5.39
C LEU A 365 -10.63 20.21 4.08
N ALA A 366 -10.60 19.54 2.94
CA ALA A 366 -10.84 20.18 1.66
C ALA A 366 -12.26 20.74 1.56
N THR A 367 -13.25 19.98 2.01
CA THR A 367 -14.66 20.36 1.98
C THR A 367 -14.98 21.52 2.93
N HIS A 368 -14.48 21.48 4.19
CA HIS A 368 -14.92 22.44 5.22
C HIS A 368 -13.95 23.61 5.43
N ALA A 369 -12.66 23.43 5.13
CA ALA A 369 -11.64 24.44 5.36
C ALA A 369 -10.94 24.92 4.07
N GLY A 370 -11.30 24.33 2.93
CA GLY A 370 -10.78 24.65 1.61
C GLY A 370 -9.43 24.01 1.28
N MET A 371 -9.12 24.00 -0.01
CA MET A 371 -7.99 23.29 -0.60
C MET A 371 -6.62 23.77 -0.07
N THR A 372 -6.45 25.09 0.08
CA THR A 372 -5.20 25.68 0.61
C THR A 372 -4.95 25.24 2.04
N THR A 373 -5.98 25.19 2.87
CA THR A 373 -5.89 24.71 4.26
C THR A 373 -5.57 23.21 4.29
N ALA A 374 -6.20 22.41 3.44
CA ALA A 374 -5.93 20.98 3.33
C ALA A 374 -4.45 20.72 2.97
N LEU A 375 -3.91 21.43 1.97
CA LEU A 375 -2.48 21.37 1.61
C LEU A 375 -1.57 21.74 2.78
N GLY A 376 -1.88 22.82 3.49
CA GLY A 376 -1.08 23.31 4.61
C GLY A 376 -1.08 22.34 5.80
N VAL A 377 -2.25 21.82 6.20
CA VAL A 377 -2.39 20.90 7.34
C VAL A 377 -1.78 19.53 7.04
N LEU A 378 -2.07 18.96 5.86
CA LEU A 378 -1.46 17.69 5.44
C LEU A 378 0.05 17.84 5.22
N GLY A 379 0.50 19.00 4.73
CA GLY A 379 1.91 19.36 4.65
C GLY A 379 2.57 19.41 6.04
N ALA A 380 1.96 20.05 7.02
CA ALA A 380 2.42 20.09 8.40
C ALA A 380 2.47 18.68 9.03
N LEU A 381 1.45 17.84 8.77
CA LEU A 381 1.43 16.43 9.19
C LEU A 381 2.59 15.65 8.54
N THR A 382 2.85 15.88 7.25
CA THR A 382 3.96 15.24 6.52
C THR A 382 5.32 15.65 7.10
N VAL A 383 5.52 16.94 7.45
CA VAL A 383 6.74 17.43 8.11
C VAL A 383 6.91 16.81 9.49
N THR A 384 5.85 16.79 10.31
CA THR A 384 5.91 16.21 11.66
C THR A 384 6.19 14.72 11.61
N ALA A 385 5.58 13.99 10.67
CA ALA A 385 5.85 12.59 10.42
C ALA A 385 7.31 12.35 9.96
N THR A 386 7.82 13.21 9.07
CA THR A 386 9.23 13.16 8.61
C THR A 386 10.19 13.42 9.78
N ALA A 387 9.91 14.42 10.61
CA ALA A 387 10.70 14.71 11.82
C ALA A 387 10.65 13.56 12.83
N ALA A 388 9.48 12.94 13.02
CA ALA A 388 9.34 11.72 13.82
C ALA A 388 10.16 10.56 13.25
N ALA A 389 10.12 10.34 11.93
CA ALA A 389 10.92 9.31 11.26
C ALA A 389 12.42 9.51 11.50
N THR A 390 12.92 10.75 11.39
CA THR A 390 14.34 11.06 11.63
C THR A 390 14.78 10.84 13.07
N ARG A 391 13.89 11.09 14.05
CA ARG A 391 14.17 10.90 15.50
C ARG A 391 14.06 9.45 15.92
N LEU A 392 13.04 8.74 15.44
CA LEU A 392 12.78 7.33 15.79
C LEU A 392 13.77 6.37 15.13
N TRP A 393 14.26 6.71 13.96
CA TRP A 393 15.30 5.95 13.27
C TRP A 393 16.62 6.69 13.37
N THR A 394 17.45 6.29 14.31
CA THR A 394 18.73 6.93 14.57
C THR A 394 19.67 6.85 13.36
N ALA A 395 20.60 7.81 13.25
CA ALA A 395 21.58 7.83 12.16
C ALA A 395 22.55 6.65 12.25
N HIS A 396 22.87 6.22 13.47
CA HIS A 396 23.63 5.02 13.74
C HIS A 396 22.67 3.83 13.85
N ASP A 397 22.60 3.02 12.79
CA ASP A 397 21.75 1.82 12.70
C ASP A 397 22.64 0.62 12.32
N PRO A 398 23.48 0.16 13.26
CA PRO A 398 24.44 -0.92 13.00
C PRO A 398 23.69 -2.25 12.79
N GLU A 399 24.27 -3.11 11.95
CA GLU A 399 23.75 -4.48 11.78
C GLU A 399 24.05 -5.35 12.98
N SER A 400 25.23 -5.16 13.57
CA SER A 400 25.65 -5.85 14.79
C SER A 400 25.64 -4.87 15.97
N VAL A 401 25.01 -5.28 17.05
CA VAL A 401 24.92 -4.48 18.29
C VAL A 401 25.51 -5.27 19.43
N GLU A 402 26.44 -4.62 20.15
CA GLU A 402 27.00 -5.18 21.37
C GLU A 402 25.99 -4.99 22.53
N HIS A 403 25.71 -6.06 23.25
CA HIS A 403 24.78 -6.04 24.39
C HIS A 403 25.11 -7.11 25.41
N ASP A 404 24.54 -6.94 26.61
CA ASP A 404 24.82 -7.80 27.75
C ASP A 404 23.61 -8.73 28.01
N HIS A 405 23.91 -10.00 28.40
CA HIS A 405 22.94 -10.98 28.87
C HIS A 405 23.21 -11.33 30.34
N ASP A 406 22.14 -11.72 31.05
CA ASP A 406 22.26 -12.26 32.39
C ASP A 406 22.88 -13.67 32.34
N LEU A 407 23.40 -14.12 33.50
CA LEU A 407 24.15 -15.38 33.57
C LEU A 407 23.34 -16.63 33.26
N ASP A 408 22.02 -16.55 33.32
CA ASP A 408 21.07 -17.65 33.05
C ASP A 408 20.66 -17.75 31.57
N ALA A 409 21.29 -16.97 30.67
CA ALA A 409 20.98 -17.00 29.23
C ALA A 409 21.43 -18.30 28.59
N ASP A 410 20.69 -18.74 27.55
CA ASP A 410 20.94 -19.98 26.84
C ASP A 410 22.34 -20.04 26.22
N HIS A 411 23.08 -21.10 26.53
CA HIS A 411 24.47 -21.30 26.13
C HIS A 411 24.68 -21.33 24.58
N GLU A 412 23.70 -21.78 23.82
CA GLU A 412 23.79 -21.77 22.36
C GLU A 412 23.82 -20.34 21.80
N HIS A 413 23.20 -19.37 22.47
CA HIS A 413 23.18 -17.96 22.08
C HIS A 413 24.48 -17.24 22.42
N LEU A 414 25.25 -17.75 23.38
CA LEU A 414 26.45 -17.11 23.96
C LEU A 414 27.78 -17.64 23.37
N HIS A 415 27.77 -18.31 22.24
CA HIS A 415 28.92 -19.04 21.68
C HIS A 415 30.20 -18.22 21.53
N ASP A 416 30.08 -16.88 21.30
CA ASP A 416 31.22 -15.96 21.16
C ASP A 416 31.21 -14.85 22.24
N ALA A 417 30.49 -15.08 23.34
CA ALA A 417 30.35 -14.08 24.39
C ALA A 417 31.56 -14.03 25.31
N THR A 418 31.95 -12.83 25.73
CA THR A 418 33.00 -12.60 26.73
C THR A 418 32.34 -12.28 28.06
N HIS A 419 32.84 -12.91 29.15
CA HIS A 419 32.36 -12.63 30.48
C HIS A 419 32.99 -11.33 31.02
N ALA A 420 32.17 -10.31 31.23
CA ALA A 420 32.62 -9.03 31.78
C ALA A 420 31.66 -8.52 32.86
N ARG A 421 32.18 -8.16 34.04
CA ARG A 421 31.41 -7.56 35.16
C ARG A 421 30.17 -8.35 35.60
N GLY A 422 30.24 -9.69 35.57
CA GLY A 422 29.12 -10.54 35.99
C GLY A 422 27.99 -10.68 34.95
N ARG A 423 28.25 -10.33 33.71
CA ARG A 423 27.32 -10.50 32.57
C ARG A 423 28.06 -11.05 31.36
N TRP A 424 27.33 -11.71 30.49
CA TRP A 424 27.84 -12.14 29.18
C TRP A 424 27.66 -11.03 28.17
N ARG A 425 28.77 -10.58 27.55
CA ARG A 425 28.80 -9.55 26.51
C ARG A 425 29.18 -10.13 25.16
N HIS A 426 28.36 -9.89 24.16
CA HIS A 426 28.65 -10.27 22.79
C HIS A 426 28.02 -9.30 21.77
N ALA A 427 28.44 -9.42 20.49
CA ALA A 427 27.96 -8.61 19.40
C ALA A 427 27.43 -9.50 18.28
N HIS A 428 26.17 -9.35 17.91
CA HIS A 428 25.61 -10.04 16.76
C HIS A 428 24.56 -9.19 16.06
N THR A 429 24.05 -9.67 14.91
CA THR A 429 22.92 -9.03 14.22
C THR A 429 21.70 -9.03 15.15
N TYR A 430 21.37 -7.82 15.69
CA TYR A 430 20.32 -7.67 16.68
C TYR A 430 18.94 -7.67 16.04
N LYS A 431 18.07 -8.55 16.55
CA LYS A 431 16.66 -8.67 16.16
C LYS A 431 15.82 -8.89 17.39
N ILE A 432 14.61 -8.35 17.38
CA ILE A 432 13.64 -8.56 18.46
C ILE A 432 13.08 -9.98 18.36
N ASP A 433 13.21 -10.72 19.43
CA ASP A 433 12.72 -12.10 19.61
C ASP A 433 12.32 -12.37 21.08
N ASP A 434 12.23 -13.61 21.48
CA ASP A 434 11.90 -13.98 22.86
C ASP A 434 13.05 -13.71 23.84
N LEU A 435 14.30 -13.73 23.36
CA LEU A 435 15.50 -13.40 24.15
C LEU A 435 15.76 -11.89 24.19
N HIS A 436 15.50 -11.20 23.09
CA HIS A 436 15.71 -9.76 22.90
C HIS A 436 14.36 -9.03 22.83
N THR A 437 13.77 -8.74 23.96
CA THR A 437 12.42 -8.15 24.02
C THR A 437 12.36 -6.66 23.73
N ARG A 438 13.51 -5.95 23.84
CA ARG A 438 13.65 -4.50 23.66
C ARG A 438 14.93 -4.20 22.90
N TRP A 439 14.93 -3.14 22.11
CA TRP A 439 16.14 -2.64 21.47
C TRP A 439 17.08 -2.06 22.54
N PRO A 440 18.38 -2.36 22.51
CA PRO A 440 19.34 -1.77 23.45
C PRO A 440 19.41 -0.26 23.26
N ALA A 441 19.59 0.47 24.36
CA ALA A 441 19.62 1.93 24.41
C ALA A 441 20.88 2.52 23.74
#